data_e3acff2bbd826430145f4d7fb0f9baca
#
_entry.id   e3acff2bbd826430145f4d7fb0f9baca
#
_cell.length_a   1.000
_cell.length_b   1.000
_cell.length_c   1.000
_cell.angle_alpha   90.00
_cell.angle_beta   90.00
_cell.angle_gamma   90.00
#
_symmetry.space_group_name_H-M   'P 1'
#
loop_
_entity.id
_entity.type
_entity.pdbx_description
1 polymer ?
#
loop_
_entity_poly.entity_id
_entity_poly.type
_entity_poly.pdbx_seq_one_letter_code
_entity_poly.pdbx_strand_id
1 'polypeptide(L)'
;MYIHELSPVPGSTHVDKRKGRGHATGNGKTAGRGHKGQKARSGGGTRIGFEGGQMPLARRIPKRGFNNIFAQPLESVNVSALNKFDGGATVDAQALLDARILSKCYYGVKILGNGDITKKLTVKAAAFSESAKQKIEAAGGKAEVV
;
A
#
# COMPACT_ATOMS: atom_id res chain seq x y z
N MET A 1 -4.23 -16.60 -26.15
CA MET A 1 -4.23 -17.14 -24.78
C MET A 1 -5.43 -18.03 -24.63
N TYR A 2 -5.24 -19.31 -24.37
CA TYR A 2 -6.33 -20.28 -24.17
C TYR A 2 -6.62 -20.43 -22.67
N ILE A 3 -7.85 -20.83 -22.32
CA ILE A 3 -8.27 -20.96 -20.90
C ILE A 3 -7.38 -21.93 -20.13
N HIS A 4 -6.90 -23.01 -20.78
CA HIS A 4 -6.03 -24.00 -20.14
C HIS A 4 -4.60 -23.49 -19.89
N GLU A 5 -4.19 -22.39 -20.50
CA GLU A 5 -2.88 -21.73 -20.27
C GLU A 5 -2.90 -20.76 -19.08
N LEU A 6 -4.09 -20.47 -18.53
CA LEU A 6 -4.20 -19.59 -17.37
C LEU A 6 -3.63 -20.27 -16.13
N SER A 7 -2.64 -19.65 -15.54
CA SER A 7 -2.03 -20.08 -14.29
C SER A 7 -1.87 -18.89 -13.34
N PRO A 8 -1.98 -19.12 -12.01
CA PRO A 8 -1.71 -18.05 -11.06
C PRO A 8 -0.27 -17.58 -11.17
N VAL A 9 -0.03 -16.32 -10.80
CA VAL A 9 1.32 -15.75 -10.78
C VAL A 9 2.21 -16.61 -9.87
N PRO A 10 3.44 -16.96 -10.28
CA PRO A 10 4.37 -17.72 -9.45
C PRO A 10 4.53 -17.10 -8.05
N GLY A 11 4.38 -17.92 -7.01
CA GLY A 11 4.44 -17.48 -5.62
C GLY A 11 3.12 -16.96 -5.01
N SER A 12 2.04 -16.83 -5.80
CA SER A 12 0.73 -16.40 -5.31
C SER A 12 -0.05 -17.52 -4.62
N THR A 13 0.32 -18.78 -4.87
CA THR A 13 -0.30 -19.95 -4.26
C THR A 13 0.68 -20.69 -3.39
N HIS A 14 0.22 -21.21 -2.25
CA HIS A 14 0.99 -22.04 -1.35
C HIS A 14 0.34 -23.40 -1.22
N VAL A 15 1.17 -24.43 -1.06
CA VAL A 15 0.68 -25.77 -0.74
C VAL A 15 0.13 -25.77 0.69
N ASP A 16 -1.07 -26.29 0.87
CA ASP A 16 -1.73 -26.38 2.18
C ASP A 16 -0.93 -27.24 3.16
N LYS A 17 -0.49 -26.62 4.25
CA LYS A 17 0.20 -27.32 5.33
C LYS A 17 -0.81 -27.82 6.36
N ARG A 18 -1.24 -29.07 6.25
CA ARG A 18 -2.15 -29.73 7.19
C ARG A 18 -1.40 -30.07 8.48
N LYS A 19 -1.91 -29.60 9.62
CA LYS A 19 -1.34 -29.86 10.96
C LYS A 19 -2.22 -30.85 11.74
N GLY A 20 -1.60 -31.62 12.66
CA GLY A 20 -2.32 -32.56 13.50
C GLY A 20 -2.88 -33.77 12.74
N ARG A 21 -2.27 -34.19 11.62
CA ARG A 21 -2.71 -35.33 10.79
C ARG A 21 -1.59 -36.37 10.64
N GLY A 22 -1.13 -36.90 11.77
CA GLY A 22 -0.09 -37.93 11.85
C GLY A 22 1.31 -37.34 12.08
N HIS A 23 2.24 -38.24 12.45
CA HIS A 23 3.61 -37.86 12.83
C HIS A 23 4.53 -37.60 11.65
N ALA A 24 4.28 -38.21 10.49
CA ALA A 24 5.13 -38.12 9.31
C ALA A 24 5.34 -36.67 8.80
N THR A 25 4.38 -35.76 9.04
CA THR A 25 4.49 -34.35 8.64
C THR A 25 5.33 -33.49 9.59
N GLY A 26 5.84 -34.07 10.70
CA GLY A 26 6.51 -33.34 11.78
C GLY A 26 5.60 -32.41 12.62
N ASN A 27 4.33 -32.26 12.24
CA ASN A 27 3.33 -31.47 12.97
C ASN A 27 2.16 -32.36 13.51
N GLY A 28 2.46 -33.57 13.91
CA GLY A 28 1.50 -34.47 14.56
C GLY A 28 1.11 -33.99 15.96
N LYS A 29 0.50 -34.84 16.76
CA LYS A 29 0.08 -34.67 18.16
C LYS A 29 -0.27 -33.24 18.61
N THR A 30 0.71 -32.33 18.74
CA THR A 30 0.53 -30.97 19.26
C THR A 30 0.37 -29.91 18.15
N ALA A 31 0.45 -30.29 16.88
CA ALA A 31 0.28 -29.40 15.71
C ALA A 31 1.19 -28.15 15.71
N GLY A 32 2.35 -28.22 16.36
CA GLY A 32 3.29 -27.11 16.49
C GLY A 32 2.95 -26.09 17.60
N ARG A 33 1.93 -26.38 18.45
CA ARG A 33 1.54 -25.48 19.55
C ARG A 33 2.28 -25.77 20.87
N GLY A 34 3.07 -26.83 20.93
CA GLY A 34 3.69 -27.31 22.18
C GLY A 34 2.69 -28.03 23.09
N HIS A 35 3.06 -28.18 24.34
CA HIS A 35 2.20 -28.93 25.28
C HIS A 35 1.12 -28.03 25.91
N LYS A 36 1.27 -27.61 27.15
CA LYS A 36 0.30 -26.83 27.91
C LYS A 36 0.55 -25.31 27.68
N GLY A 37 -0.43 -24.50 27.95
CA GLY A 37 -0.32 -23.04 27.93
C GLY A 37 -1.50 -22.35 27.24
N GLN A 38 -1.65 -21.07 27.48
CA GLN A 38 -2.75 -20.27 26.94
C GLN A 38 -2.79 -20.28 25.41
N LYS A 39 -1.63 -20.17 24.76
CA LYS A 39 -1.52 -20.16 23.28
C LYS A 39 -1.77 -21.54 22.62
N ALA A 40 -1.74 -22.61 23.40
CA ALA A 40 -1.99 -23.96 22.88
C ALA A 40 -3.49 -24.29 22.78
N ARG A 41 -4.37 -23.52 23.37
CA ARG A 41 -5.82 -23.75 23.39
C ARG A 41 -6.49 -23.20 22.15
N SER A 42 -7.70 -23.67 21.84
CA SER A 42 -8.58 -23.08 20.84
C SER A 42 -8.96 -21.67 21.25
N GLY A 43 -8.87 -20.71 20.33
CA GLY A 43 -9.12 -19.29 20.64
C GLY A 43 -8.12 -18.68 21.63
N GLY A 44 -7.09 -19.45 22.06
CA GLY A 44 -6.08 -18.97 23.01
C GLY A 44 -5.18 -17.88 22.41
N GLY A 45 -4.86 -16.91 23.23
CA GLY A 45 -3.97 -15.81 22.89
C GLY A 45 -4.24 -14.60 23.78
N THR A 46 -3.30 -13.70 23.84
CA THR A 46 -3.48 -12.40 24.48
C THR A 46 -3.80 -11.35 23.42
N ARG A 47 -4.60 -10.35 23.77
CA ARG A 47 -4.86 -9.20 22.91
C ARG A 47 -3.55 -8.47 22.56
N ILE A 48 -3.51 -7.83 21.40
CA ILE A 48 -2.36 -7.03 20.98
C ILE A 48 -2.08 -5.93 22.00
N GLY A 49 -0.80 -5.75 22.37
CA GLY A 49 -0.39 -4.74 23.36
C GLY A 49 -0.66 -5.12 24.82
N PHE A 50 -0.99 -6.40 25.13
CA PHE A 50 -1.09 -6.86 26.51
C PHE A 50 0.30 -7.11 27.11
N GLU A 51 0.57 -6.49 28.24
CA GLU A 51 1.87 -6.49 28.94
C GLU A 51 1.80 -7.24 30.28
N GLY A 52 1.15 -8.40 30.32
CA GLY A 52 1.13 -9.26 31.49
C GLY A 52 0.41 -8.70 32.74
N GLY A 53 -0.46 -7.71 32.57
CA GLY A 53 -1.15 -7.01 33.67
C GLY A 53 -0.55 -5.64 33.97
N GLN A 54 0.66 -5.33 33.50
CA GLN A 54 1.21 -3.98 33.52
C GLN A 54 0.42 -3.06 32.61
N MET A 55 0.29 -1.78 32.96
CA MET A 55 -0.35 -0.78 32.11
C MET A 55 0.38 -0.69 30.76
N PRO A 56 -0.32 -0.92 29.63
CA PRO A 56 0.29 -0.87 28.30
C PRO A 56 0.98 0.45 28.00
N LEU A 57 2.09 0.42 27.27
CA LEU A 57 2.90 1.59 26.93
C LEU A 57 2.04 2.72 26.34
N ALA A 58 1.12 2.42 25.46
CA ALA A 58 0.21 3.39 24.84
C ALA A 58 -0.64 4.18 25.87
N ARG A 59 -0.91 3.59 27.04
CA ARG A 59 -1.65 4.26 28.13
C ARG A 59 -0.75 4.98 29.12
N ARG A 60 0.54 4.62 29.17
CA ARG A 60 1.54 5.28 30.03
C ARG A 60 2.05 6.59 29.43
N ILE A 61 2.10 6.67 28.10
CA ILE A 61 2.57 7.86 27.40
C ILE A 61 1.49 8.95 27.46
N PRO A 62 1.85 10.19 27.75
CA PRO A 62 0.90 11.32 27.70
C PRO A 62 0.29 11.47 26.31
N LYS A 63 -1.01 11.70 26.25
CA LYS A 63 -1.70 12.03 25.01
C LYS A 63 -1.24 13.39 24.52
N ARG A 64 -0.95 13.50 23.22
CA ARG A 64 -0.59 14.76 22.57
C ARG A 64 -1.16 14.82 21.17
N GLY A 65 -1.23 16.05 20.66
CA GLY A 65 -1.74 16.33 19.33
C GLY A 65 -3.28 16.41 19.27
N PHE A 66 -3.77 16.76 18.11
CA PHE A 66 -5.19 16.84 17.76
C PHE A 66 -5.37 16.47 16.28
N ASN A 67 -6.55 16.04 15.91
CA ASN A 67 -6.91 15.82 14.52
C ASN A 67 -7.63 17.06 13.99
N ASN A 68 -7.11 17.64 12.90
CA ASN A 68 -7.81 18.70 12.19
C ASN A 68 -8.95 18.07 11.36
N ILE A 69 -10.20 18.28 11.79
CA ILE A 69 -11.39 17.76 11.08
C ILE A 69 -11.64 18.45 9.74
N PHE A 70 -11.08 19.65 9.54
CA PHE A 70 -11.17 20.41 8.28
C PHE A 70 -9.99 20.18 7.35
N ALA A 71 -9.14 19.19 7.63
CA ALA A 71 -8.02 18.86 6.77
C ALA A 71 -8.51 18.42 5.38
N GLN A 72 -7.90 18.98 4.35
CA GLN A 72 -8.12 18.62 2.94
C GLN A 72 -6.86 17.95 2.39
N PRO A 73 -6.67 16.65 2.65
CA PRO A 73 -5.49 15.93 2.18
C PRO A 73 -5.52 15.78 0.66
N LEU A 74 -4.41 16.14 0.01
CA LEU A 74 -4.18 15.85 -1.40
C LEU A 74 -3.70 14.41 -1.55
N GLU A 75 -4.22 13.71 -2.56
CA GLU A 75 -3.73 12.38 -2.92
C GLU A 75 -2.36 12.49 -3.60
N SER A 76 -1.39 11.69 -3.16
CA SER A 76 -0.02 11.77 -3.68
C SER A 76 0.23 10.74 -4.78
N VAL A 77 0.81 11.20 -5.90
CA VAL A 77 1.22 10.35 -7.02
C VAL A 77 2.67 10.61 -7.37
N ASN A 78 3.46 9.56 -7.56
CA ASN A 78 4.85 9.67 -7.96
C ASN A 78 5.01 9.83 -9.47
N VAL A 79 6.07 10.53 -9.91
CA VAL A 79 6.38 10.76 -11.34
C VAL A 79 6.54 9.44 -12.10
N SER A 80 7.10 8.40 -11.47
CA SER A 80 7.24 7.08 -12.07
C SER A 80 5.93 6.46 -12.54
N ALA A 81 4.83 6.71 -11.82
CA ALA A 81 3.50 6.19 -12.16
C ALA A 81 2.95 6.82 -13.45
N LEU A 82 3.39 8.04 -13.79
CA LEU A 82 2.96 8.75 -15.00
C LEU A 82 3.48 8.12 -16.28
N ASN A 83 4.53 7.29 -16.23
CA ASN A 83 5.01 6.55 -17.40
C ASN A 83 3.98 5.55 -17.98
N LYS A 84 2.89 5.30 -17.26
CA LYS A 84 1.77 4.47 -17.72
C LYS A 84 0.99 5.14 -18.86
N PHE A 85 1.03 6.46 -18.95
CA PHE A 85 0.35 7.22 -20.00
C PHE A 85 1.17 7.28 -21.27
N ASP A 86 0.49 7.55 -22.39
CA ASP A 86 1.15 7.73 -23.69
C ASP A 86 1.80 9.12 -23.79
N GLY A 87 2.89 9.20 -24.56
CA GLY A 87 3.59 10.47 -24.77
C GLY A 87 2.69 11.53 -25.42
N GLY A 88 2.73 12.75 -24.91
CA GLY A 88 1.89 13.86 -25.36
C GLY A 88 0.50 13.94 -24.70
N ALA A 89 0.13 12.96 -23.87
CA ALA A 89 -1.17 12.97 -23.20
C ALA A 89 -1.26 14.08 -22.15
N THR A 90 -2.48 14.57 -21.92
CA THR A 90 -2.82 15.42 -20.78
C THR A 90 -3.29 14.53 -19.64
N VAL A 91 -2.61 14.63 -18.51
CA VAL A 91 -2.88 13.84 -17.30
C VAL A 91 -3.51 14.75 -16.27
N ASP A 92 -4.79 14.58 -16.03
CA ASP A 92 -5.56 15.22 -14.97
C ASP A 92 -5.96 14.21 -13.88
N ALA A 93 -6.68 14.67 -12.84
CA ALA A 93 -7.13 13.81 -11.76
C ALA A 93 -8.05 12.68 -12.26
N GLN A 94 -8.89 12.95 -13.28
CA GLN A 94 -9.79 11.95 -13.84
C GLN A 94 -9.01 10.87 -14.61
N ALA A 95 -8.03 11.26 -15.42
CA ALA A 95 -7.18 10.30 -16.13
C ALA A 95 -6.43 9.36 -15.16
N LEU A 96 -6.00 9.86 -14.00
CA LEU A 96 -5.36 9.06 -12.97
C LEU A 96 -6.31 8.03 -12.32
N LEU A 97 -7.59 8.37 -12.16
CA LEU A 97 -8.64 7.45 -11.70
C LEU A 97 -8.93 6.38 -12.75
N ASP A 98 -9.12 6.77 -14.01
CA ASP A 98 -9.41 5.87 -15.12
C ASP A 98 -8.27 4.86 -15.36
N ALA A 99 -7.02 5.32 -15.23
CA ALA A 99 -5.84 4.48 -15.30
C ALA A 99 -5.61 3.62 -14.05
N ARG A 100 -6.46 3.72 -13.03
CA ARG A 100 -6.37 3.04 -11.74
C ARG A 100 -5.01 3.26 -11.03
N ILE A 101 -4.44 4.43 -11.18
CA ILE A 101 -3.28 4.88 -10.40
C ILE A 101 -3.76 5.39 -9.04
N LEU A 102 -4.91 6.06 -9.03
CA LEU A 102 -5.63 6.46 -7.83
C LEU A 102 -6.92 5.66 -7.69
N SER A 103 -7.29 5.34 -6.45
CA SER A 103 -8.58 4.72 -6.13
C SER A 103 -9.66 5.76 -5.87
N LYS A 104 -9.28 6.95 -5.43
CA LYS A 104 -10.19 8.06 -5.08
C LYS A 104 -9.42 9.38 -5.13
N CYS A 105 -10.13 10.48 -5.37
CA CYS A 105 -9.60 11.83 -5.33
C CYS A 105 -10.71 12.76 -4.82
N TYR A 106 -10.55 13.34 -3.64
CA TYR A 106 -11.55 14.23 -3.04
C TYR A 106 -11.16 15.70 -3.18
N TYR A 107 -9.93 16.04 -2.86
CA TYR A 107 -9.46 17.44 -2.78
C TYR A 107 -8.40 17.80 -3.80
N GLY A 108 -7.99 16.85 -4.63
CA GLY A 108 -7.00 17.04 -5.66
C GLY A 108 -5.78 16.15 -5.51
N VAL A 109 -4.85 16.29 -6.44
CA VAL A 109 -3.65 15.44 -6.55
C VAL A 109 -2.41 16.29 -6.35
N LYS A 110 -1.42 15.72 -5.63
CA LYS A 110 -0.07 16.25 -5.51
C LYS A 110 0.92 15.31 -6.17
N ILE A 111 1.70 15.84 -7.12
CA ILE A 111 2.73 15.05 -7.81
C ILE A 111 4.06 15.13 -7.04
N LEU A 112 4.64 13.97 -6.76
CA LEU A 112 5.90 13.80 -6.03
C LEU A 112 7.00 13.29 -6.97
N GLY A 113 8.25 13.71 -6.72
CA GLY A 113 9.38 13.46 -7.60
C GLY A 113 10.07 12.09 -7.46
N ASN A 114 9.41 11.08 -6.88
CA ASN A 114 10.02 9.76 -6.77
C ASN A 114 9.97 9.00 -8.10
N GLY A 115 11.11 8.40 -8.47
CA GLY A 115 11.32 7.73 -9.76
C GLY A 115 11.61 8.71 -10.89
N ASP A 116 11.69 8.20 -12.11
CA ASP A 116 12.01 8.99 -13.31
C ASP A 116 10.86 8.94 -14.32
N ILE A 117 10.73 10.01 -15.09
CA ILE A 117 9.78 10.13 -16.19
C ILE A 117 10.54 10.14 -17.52
N THR A 118 10.09 9.34 -18.47
CA THR A 118 10.73 9.20 -19.79
C THR A 118 9.89 9.78 -20.92
N LYS A 119 8.65 10.15 -20.62
CA LYS A 119 7.67 10.60 -21.61
C LYS A 119 7.33 12.07 -21.44
N LYS A 120 7.11 12.79 -22.54
CA LYS A 120 6.56 14.14 -22.52
C LYS A 120 5.10 14.07 -22.15
N LEU A 121 4.71 14.72 -21.05
CA LEU A 121 3.32 14.76 -20.59
C LEU A 121 2.95 16.16 -20.16
N THR A 122 1.68 16.54 -20.36
CA THR A 122 1.10 17.74 -19.75
C THR A 122 0.34 17.30 -18.51
N VAL A 123 0.84 17.64 -17.31
CA VAL A 123 0.27 17.19 -16.04
C VAL A 123 -0.46 18.34 -15.37
N LYS A 124 -1.76 18.14 -15.08
CA LYS A 124 -2.62 19.07 -14.36
C LYS A 124 -2.90 18.55 -12.97
N ALA A 125 -2.42 19.26 -11.94
CA ALA A 125 -2.58 18.84 -10.55
C ALA A 125 -2.69 20.02 -9.60
N ALA A 126 -3.27 19.81 -8.42
CA ALA A 126 -3.42 20.84 -7.39
C ALA A 126 -2.08 21.29 -6.80
N ALA A 127 -1.06 20.40 -6.76
CA ALA A 127 0.27 20.76 -6.29
C ALA A 127 1.36 19.85 -6.90
N PHE A 128 2.58 20.37 -6.92
CA PHE A 128 3.79 19.64 -7.34
C PHE A 128 4.89 19.84 -6.29
N SER A 129 5.73 18.83 -6.10
CA SER A 129 7.01 19.03 -5.44
C SER A 129 8.00 19.64 -6.42
N GLU A 130 8.98 20.40 -5.95
CA GLU A 130 10.01 21.01 -6.80
C GLU A 130 10.74 19.98 -7.65
N SER A 131 11.12 18.86 -7.06
CA SER A 131 11.78 17.75 -7.77
C SER A 131 10.88 17.12 -8.85
N ALA A 132 9.56 17.04 -8.63
CA ALA A 132 8.63 16.54 -9.64
C ALA A 132 8.53 17.52 -10.82
N LYS A 133 8.41 18.81 -10.53
CA LYS A 133 8.34 19.86 -11.57
C LYS A 133 9.58 19.84 -12.44
N GLN A 134 10.76 19.83 -11.84
CA GLN A 134 12.04 19.75 -12.56
C GLN A 134 12.13 18.51 -13.46
N LYS A 135 11.71 17.34 -12.98
CA LYS A 135 11.74 16.10 -13.75
C LYS A 135 10.76 16.11 -14.92
N ILE A 136 9.55 16.65 -14.75
CA ILE A 136 8.57 16.79 -15.83
C ILE A 136 9.06 17.77 -16.90
N GLU A 137 9.62 18.91 -16.50
CA GLU A 137 10.18 19.90 -17.41
C GLU A 137 11.43 19.37 -18.15
N ALA A 138 12.32 18.65 -17.44
CA ALA A 138 13.49 18.01 -18.05
C ALA A 138 13.13 16.96 -19.11
N ALA A 139 12.01 16.25 -18.94
CA ALA A 139 11.45 15.31 -19.92
C ALA A 139 10.72 16.05 -21.09
N GLY A 140 10.70 17.38 -21.08
CA GLY A 140 10.03 18.20 -22.08
C GLY A 140 8.51 18.29 -21.93
N GLY A 141 7.99 17.91 -20.77
CA GLY A 141 6.57 18.04 -20.39
C GLY A 141 6.24 19.41 -19.81
N LYS A 142 4.96 19.59 -19.43
CA LYS A 142 4.45 20.78 -18.74
C LYS A 142 3.79 20.40 -17.43
N ALA A 143 4.02 21.19 -16.37
CA ALA A 143 3.34 21.09 -15.10
C ALA A 143 2.41 22.29 -14.91
N GLU A 144 1.10 22.06 -14.89
CA GLU A 144 0.07 23.08 -14.73
C GLU A 144 -0.63 22.89 -13.39
N VAL A 145 -0.70 23.95 -12.58
CA VAL A 145 -1.41 23.97 -11.30
C VAL A 145 -2.86 24.39 -11.56
N VAL A 146 -3.81 23.60 -11.06
CA VAL A 146 -5.26 23.79 -11.26
C VAL A 146 -5.96 23.91 -9.91
#